data_19b557a88749b55a42606fffd84226ef
#
_entry.id   19b557a88749b55a42606fffd84226ef
#
_cell.length_a   1.000
_cell.length_b   1.000
_cell.length_c   1.000
_cell.angle_alpha   90.00
_cell.angle_beta   90.00
_cell.angle_gamma   90.00
#
_symmetry.space_group_name_H-M   'P 1'
#
loop_
_entity.id
_entity.type
_entity.pdbx_description
1 polymer ?
#
loop_
_entity_poly.entity_id
_entity_poly.type
_entity_poly.pdbx_seq_one_letter_code
_entity_poly.pdbx_strand_id
1 'polypeptide(L)' 'MDVDGEKLDQIVLALLHLNSFKEGDGRRAWKSLPWAILDSLHEKGYISDPANKNKSVWLTEEGAKLSEELFEEFFAAV' A
#
# COMPACT_ATOMS: atom_id res chain seq x y z
N MET A 1 20.61 -13.61 0.89
CA MET A 1 20.29 -12.45 1.75
C MET A 1 18.87 -12.61 2.28
N ASP A 2 18.73 -12.50 3.57
CA ASP A 2 17.39 -12.55 4.18
C ASP A 2 16.74 -11.18 4.10
N VAL A 3 15.48 -11.17 3.71
CA VAL A 3 14.70 -9.94 3.57
C VAL A 3 13.77 -9.79 4.77
N ASP A 4 13.77 -8.62 5.38
CA ASP A 4 12.80 -8.28 6.42
C ASP A 4 11.45 -8.00 5.75
N GLY A 5 10.55 -8.99 5.79
CA GLY A 5 9.26 -8.90 5.13
C GLY A 5 8.36 -7.82 5.69
N GLU A 6 8.42 -7.57 6.99
CA GLU A 6 7.61 -6.51 7.58
C GLU A 6 8.05 -5.12 7.14
N LYS A 7 9.37 -4.92 7.09
CA LYS A 7 9.90 -3.64 6.61
C LYS A 7 9.60 -3.44 5.13
N LEU A 8 9.69 -4.51 4.36
CA LEU A 8 9.34 -4.47 2.94
C LEU A 8 7.87 -4.09 2.75
N ASP A 9 6.97 -4.70 3.52
CA ASP A 9 5.54 -4.35 3.49
C ASP A 9 5.31 -2.89 3.84
N GLN A 10 6.00 -2.38 4.85
CA GLN A 10 5.88 -0.97 5.25
C GLN A 10 6.33 -0.02 4.14
N ILE A 11 7.46 -0.31 3.51
CA ILE A 11 7.97 0.52 2.43
C ILE A 11 7.04 0.48 1.22
N VAL A 12 6.55 -0.71 0.87
CA VAL A 12 5.61 -0.86 -0.24
C VAL A 12 4.30 -0.12 0.04
N LEU A 13 3.79 -0.21 1.27
CA LEU A 13 2.58 0.52 1.64
C LEU A 13 2.79 2.04 1.51
N ALA A 14 3.95 2.54 1.91
CA ALA A 14 4.31 3.94 1.73
C ALA A 14 4.37 4.33 0.25
N LEU A 15 4.90 3.46 -0.60
CA LEU A 15 4.93 3.69 -2.05
C LEU A 15 3.53 3.64 -2.66
N LEU A 16 2.65 2.80 -2.13
CA LEU A 16 1.25 2.80 -2.57
C LEU A 16 0.58 4.13 -2.26
N HIS A 17 0.93 4.78 -1.16
CA HIS A 17 0.44 6.11 -0.87
C HIS A 17 0.84 7.10 -1.98
N LEU A 18 2.09 7.03 -2.43
CA LEU A 18 2.58 7.86 -3.54
C LEU A 18 1.79 7.60 -4.82
N ASN A 19 1.44 6.35 -5.08
CA ASN A 19 0.68 5.92 -6.26
C ASN A 19 -0.83 6.04 -6.06
N SER A 20 -1.28 6.57 -4.93
CA SER A 20 -2.70 6.61 -4.61
C SER A 20 -3.38 7.86 -5.15
N PHE A 21 -4.67 7.74 -5.35
CA PHE A 21 -5.51 8.85 -5.77
C PHE A 21 -6.86 8.73 -5.06
N LYS A 22 -7.49 9.86 -4.86
CA LYS A 22 -8.78 9.92 -4.22
C LYS A 22 -9.88 9.49 -5.20
N GLU A 23 -10.76 8.59 -4.77
CA GLU A 23 -11.92 8.19 -5.56
C GLU A 23 -13.13 8.04 -4.63
N GLY A 24 -14.14 8.87 -4.84
CA GLY A 24 -15.28 8.94 -3.93
C GLY A 24 -14.81 9.31 -2.52
N ASP A 25 -15.23 8.53 -1.53
CA ASP A 25 -14.83 8.74 -0.13
C ASP A 25 -13.57 7.95 0.25
N GLY A 26 -12.99 7.22 -0.70
CA GLY A 26 -11.84 6.36 -0.43
C GLY A 26 -10.63 6.73 -1.27
N ARG A 27 -9.60 5.89 -1.18
CA ARG A 27 -8.39 6.01 -1.97
C ARG A 27 -8.08 4.69 -2.66
N ARG A 28 -7.64 4.79 -3.90
CA ARG A 28 -7.14 3.65 -4.68
C ARG A 28 -5.67 3.88 -4.99
N ALA A 29 -4.96 2.79 -5.22
CA ALA A 29 -3.55 2.85 -5.61
C ALA A 29 -3.30 1.91 -6.79
N TRP A 30 -2.43 2.32 -7.71
CA TRP A 30 -2.07 1.50 -8.85
C TRP A 30 -1.27 0.27 -8.40
N LYS A 31 -1.60 -0.89 -8.99
CA LYS A 31 -0.89 -2.14 -8.72
C LYS A 31 0.38 -2.21 -9.58
N SER A 32 1.42 -1.58 -9.17
CA SER A 32 2.68 -1.63 -9.90
C SER A 32 3.77 -2.40 -9.14
N LEU A 33 3.37 -3.22 -8.17
CA LEU A 33 4.28 -3.84 -7.21
C LEU A 33 4.10 -5.38 -7.19
N PRO A 34 5.10 -6.13 -6.68
CA PRO A 34 5.04 -7.60 -6.71
C PRO A 34 3.85 -8.18 -5.97
N TRP A 35 3.27 -9.23 -6.55
CA TRP A 35 2.08 -9.91 -6.04
C TRP A 35 2.20 -10.38 -4.60
N ALA A 36 3.36 -10.97 -4.24
CA ALA A 36 3.55 -11.52 -2.91
C ALA A 36 3.41 -10.46 -1.82
N ILE A 37 3.86 -9.24 -2.10
CA ILE A 37 3.78 -8.13 -1.15
C ILE A 37 2.36 -7.58 -1.09
N LEU A 38 1.69 -7.47 -2.24
CA LEU A 38 0.30 -7.06 -2.27
C LEU A 38 -0.59 -8.04 -1.52
N ASP A 39 -0.35 -9.35 -1.67
CA ASP A 39 -1.08 -10.37 -0.92
C ASP A 39 -0.86 -10.21 0.59
N SER A 40 0.37 -9.96 1.00
CA SER A 40 0.71 -9.72 2.41
C SER A 40 -0.05 -8.51 2.97
N LEU A 41 -0.09 -7.41 2.23
CA LEU A 41 -0.82 -6.22 2.64
C LEU A 41 -2.32 -6.46 2.71
N HIS A 42 -2.85 -7.28 1.80
CA HIS A 42 -4.26 -7.65 1.85
C HIS A 42 -4.57 -8.49 3.09
N GLU A 43 -3.72 -9.46 3.41
CA GLU A 43 -3.89 -10.28 4.61
C GLU A 43 -3.85 -9.45 5.89
N LYS A 44 -3.07 -8.39 5.91
CA LYS A 44 -2.98 -7.46 7.05
C LYS A 44 -4.15 -6.48 7.11
N GLY A 45 -5.02 -6.47 6.12
CA GLY A 45 -6.20 -5.61 6.11
C GLY A 45 -5.95 -4.18 5.65
N TYR A 46 -4.85 -3.93 4.92
CA TYR A 46 -4.51 -2.58 4.46
C TYR A 46 -4.99 -2.28 3.05
N ILE A 47 -5.20 -3.30 2.23
CA ILE A 47 -5.71 -3.12 0.87
C ILE A 47 -6.79 -4.15 0.56
N SER A 48 -7.59 -3.86 -0.47
CA SER A 48 -8.55 -4.82 -1.00
C SER A 48 -7.82 -5.96 -1.70
N ASP A 49 -8.54 -7.04 -2.00
CA ASP A 49 -7.96 -8.21 -2.65
C ASP A 49 -7.32 -7.82 -3.99
N PRO A 50 -6.00 -8.01 -4.15
CA PRO A 50 -5.33 -7.68 -5.40
C PRO A 50 -5.60 -8.68 -6.53
N ALA A 51 -6.19 -9.83 -6.22
CA ALA A 51 -6.46 -10.89 -7.19
C ALA A 51 -7.71 -10.60 -8.02
N ASN A 52 -7.67 -9.53 -8.82
CA ASN A 52 -8.75 -9.18 -9.72
C ASN A 52 -8.17 -8.52 -10.98
N LYS A 53 -9.04 -8.20 -11.95
CA LYS A 53 -8.63 -7.63 -13.24
C LYS A 53 -8.38 -6.13 -13.20
N ASN A 54 -8.71 -5.46 -12.11
CA ASN A 54 -8.48 -4.03 -11.98
C ASN A 54 -7.00 -3.72 -11.87
N LYS A 55 -6.58 -2.60 -12.42
CA LYS A 55 -5.20 -2.15 -12.35
C LYS A 55 -4.87 -1.45 -11.04
N SER A 56 -5.85 -1.31 -10.16
CA SER A 56 -5.69 -0.65 -8.87
C SER A 56 -6.36 -1.44 -7.77
N VAL A 57 -5.97 -1.16 -6.54
CA VAL A 57 -6.60 -1.70 -5.33
C VAL A 57 -7.16 -0.54 -4.51
N TRP A 58 -8.16 -0.83 -3.68
CA TRP A 58 -8.60 0.12 -2.67
C TRP A 58 -7.66 0.04 -1.47
N LEU A 59 -7.31 1.19 -0.91
CA LEU A 59 -6.72 1.24 0.41
C LEU A 59 -7.87 1.19 1.42
N THR A 60 -7.77 0.33 2.42
CA THR A 60 -8.75 0.35 3.52
C THR A 60 -8.54 1.65 4.31
N GLU A 61 -9.47 1.99 5.19
CA GLU A 61 -9.31 3.16 6.04
C GLU A 61 -8.00 3.09 6.84
N GLU A 62 -7.73 1.91 7.43
CA GLU A 62 -6.48 1.68 8.16
C GLU A 62 -5.26 1.74 7.24
N GLY A 63 -5.37 1.15 6.04
CA GLY A 63 -4.28 1.16 5.07
C GLY A 63 -3.97 2.56 4.57
N ALA A 64 -4.99 3.36 4.29
CA ALA A 64 -4.79 4.73 3.84
C ALA A 64 -4.08 5.57 4.90
N LYS A 65 -4.52 5.46 6.16
CA LYS A 65 -3.93 6.19 7.26
C LYS A 65 -2.48 5.76 7.50
N LEU A 66 -2.23 4.47 7.57
CA LEU A 66 -0.88 3.95 7.81
C LEU A 66 0.05 4.28 6.65
N SER A 67 -0.43 4.19 5.40
CA SER A 67 0.38 4.51 4.24
C SER A 67 0.86 5.96 4.25
N GLU A 68 -0.02 6.88 4.65
CA GLU A 68 0.34 8.29 4.78
C GLU A 68 1.40 8.51 5.87
N GLU A 69 1.20 7.89 7.03
CA GLU A 69 2.15 7.99 8.14
C GLU A 69 3.53 7.44 7.75
N LEU A 70 3.55 6.27 7.11
CA LEU A 70 4.80 5.65 6.67
C LEU A 70 5.49 6.45 5.56
N PHE A 71 4.70 7.01 4.64
CA PHE A 71 5.26 7.85 3.59
C PHE A 71 5.96 9.08 4.18
N GLU A 72 5.32 9.73 5.13
CA GLU A 72 5.92 10.88 5.82
C GLU A 72 7.18 10.47 6.59
N GLU A 73 7.13 9.34 7.29
CA GLU A 73 8.27 8.86 8.07
C GLU A 73 9.49 8.56 7.20
N PHE A 74 9.28 7.88 6.06
CA PHE A 74 10.38 7.43 5.23
C PHE A 74 10.85 8.44 4.20
N PHE A 75 9.98 9.29 3.71
CA PHE A 75 10.27 10.10 2.53
C PHE A 75 10.11 11.60 2.70
N ALA A 76 9.61 12.09 3.83
CA ALA A 76 9.46 13.52 4.02
C ALA A 76 10.83 14.21 4.05
N ALA A 77 10.99 15.21 3.21
CA ALA A 77 12.18 16.05 3.22
C ALA A 77 12.03 17.11 4.30
N VAL A 78 12.91 17.09 5.26
CA VAL A 78 12.84 18.00 6.41
C VAL A 78 13.82 19.15 6.22
#